data_38164739b9b9202a338e4ac671ff6932
#
_entry.id   38164739b9b9202a338e4ac671ff6932
#
_cell.length_a   1.000
_cell.length_b   1.000
_cell.length_c   1.000
_cell.angle_alpha   90.00
_cell.angle_beta   90.00
_cell.angle_gamma   90.00
#
_symmetry.space_group_name_H-M   'P 1'
#
loop_
_entity.id
_entity.type
_entity.pdbx_description
1 polymer ?
#
loop_
_entity_poly.entity_id
_entity_poly.type
_entity_poly.pdbx_seq_one_letter_code
_entity_poly.pdbx_strand_id
1 'polypeptide(L)'
;MILTAIVACEVTFWVFLVGGLTARYLLHRPRLGALLLIGAPVVDVLLLALVAVDLLGGGQASVHHGIAALYIGVSVAYGHRMIAWADVRFQHRFNGGPAPKAPTGWAYTAKCWKDVARTALAAVIAAGILAALIALVNSPARTQDLTGFFPILGLVVAIEIVWAASYTVWPKKGRAGSYRAAEGY
;
A
#
# COMPACT_ATOMS: atom_id res chain seq x y z
N MET A 1 -23.08 6.51 18.27
CA MET A 1 -22.66 5.09 18.29
C MET A 1 -21.72 4.74 17.12
N ILE A 2 -22.05 5.06 15.86
CA ILE A 2 -21.18 4.72 14.70
C ILE A 2 -19.84 5.48 14.76
N LEU A 3 -19.83 6.76 15.11
CA LEU A 3 -18.59 7.53 15.27
C LEU A 3 -17.64 6.90 16.30
N THR A 4 -18.17 6.41 17.42
CA THR A 4 -17.37 5.72 18.44
C THR A 4 -16.77 4.41 17.91
N ALA A 5 -17.51 3.67 17.07
CA ALA A 5 -17.02 2.47 16.44
C ALA A 5 -15.91 2.77 15.41
N ILE A 6 -16.05 3.85 14.64
CA ILE A 6 -15.02 4.32 13.70
C ILE A 6 -13.73 4.65 14.45
N VAL A 7 -13.81 5.46 15.51
CA VAL A 7 -12.64 5.82 16.33
C VAL A 7 -11.99 4.57 16.96
N ALA A 8 -12.80 3.63 17.44
CA ALA A 8 -12.29 2.37 17.99
C ALA A 8 -11.55 1.54 16.94
N CYS A 9 -12.05 1.48 15.70
CA CYS A 9 -11.36 0.80 14.60
C CYS A 9 -10.04 1.49 14.24
N GLU A 10 -9.99 2.83 14.18
CA GLU A 10 -8.76 3.57 13.92
C GLU A 10 -7.71 3.32 15.00
N VAL A 11 -8.09 3.38 16.27
CA VAL A 11 -7.17 3.07 17.39
C VAL A 11 -6.68 1.62 17.28
N THR A 12 -7.58 0.67 17.00
CA THR A 12 -7.25 -0.74 16.86
C THR A 12 -6.29 -0.98 15.69
N PHE A 13 -6.48 -0.29 14.57
CA PHE A 13 -5.56 -0.32 13.43
C PHE A 13 -4.14 0.09 13.84
N TRP A 14 -3.99 1.21 14.55
CA TRP A 14 -2.68 1.66 15.03
C TRP A 14 -2.05 0.69 16.03
N VAL A 15 -2.85 0.09 16.91
CA VAL A 15 -2.38 -0.95 17.85
C VAL A 15 -1.86 -2.17 17.10
N PHE A 16 -2.56 -2.64 16.07
CA PHE A 16 -2.10 -3.76 15.24
C PHE A 16 -0.84 -3.42 14.45
N LEU A 17 -0.76 -2.22 13.89
CA LEU A 17 0.41 -1.77 13.12
C LEU A 17 1.65 -1.65 14.02
N VAL A 18 1.57 -0.87 15.10
CA VAL A 18 2.69 -0.64 16.02
C VAL A 18 3.04 -1.92 16.77
N GLY A 19 2.03 -2.64 17.26
CA GLY A 19 2.21 -3.93 17.93
C GLY A 19 2.84 -4.97 17.01
N GLY A 20 2.44 -5.03 15.75
CA GLY A 20 3.00 -5.93 14.74
C GLY A 20 4.46 -5.64 14.44
N LEU A 21 4.81 -4.37 14.26
CA LEU A 21 6.21 -3.95 14.07
C LEU A 21 7.05 -4.22 15.32
N THR A 22 6.52 -3.91 16.50
CA THR A 22 7.19 -4.16 17.78
C THR A 22 7.43 -5.65 18.01
N ALA A 23 6.39 -6.48 17.81
CA ALA A 23 6.50 -7.93 17.95
C ALA A 23 7.53 -8.53 16.97
N ARG A 24 7.58 -7.99 15.75
CA ARG A 24 8.47 -8.49 14.70
C ARG A 24 9.92 -8.08 14.93
N TYR A 25 10.16 -6.84 15.29
CA TYR A 25 11.51 -6.25 15.34
C TYR A 25 12.12 -6.15 16.73
N LEU A 26 11.34 -5.84 17.77
CA LEU A 26 11.83 -5.77 19.15
C LEU A 26 11.75 -7.12 19.85
N LEU A 27 10.61 -7.81 19.74
CA LEU A 27 10.41 -9.08 20.44
C LEU A 27 10.94 -10.29 19.64
N HIS A 28 11.48 -10.08 18.43
CA HIS A 28 12.02 -11.12 17.55
C HIS A 28 11.03 -12.28 17.28
N ARG A 29 9.70 -11.99 17.28
CA ARG A 29 8.63 -12.94 17.01
C ARG A 29 7.98 -12.68 15.64
N PRO A 30 8.61 -13.10 14.52
CA PRO A 30 8.16 -12.75 13.17
C PRO A 30 6.76 -13.27 12.84
N ARG A 31 6.36 -14.42 13.39
CA ARG A 31 5.01 -14.99 13.17
C ARG A 31 3.93 -14.14 13.84
N LEU A 32 4.15 -13.74 15.09
CA LEU A 32 3.22 -12.87 15.85
C LEU A 32 3.12 -11.49 15.18
N GLY A 33 4.25 -10.91 14.79
CA GLY A 33 4.29 -9.64 14.06
C GLY A 33 3.55 -9.70 12.72
N ALA A 34 3.71 -10.79 11.95
CA ALA A 34 3.00 -10.98 10.70
C ALA A 34 1.47 -11.10 10.92
N LEU A 35 1.04 -11.83 11.95
CA LEU A 35 -0.39 -12.00 12.30
C LEU A 35 -1.03 -10.66 12.67
N LEU A 36 -0.35 -9.85 13.48
CA LEU A 36 -0.81 -8.51 13.85
C LEU A 36 -0.87 -7.57 12.62
N LEU A 37 0.16 -7.60 11.77
CA LEU A 37 0.18 -6.78 10.54
C LEU A 37 -0.92 -7.16 9.54
N ILE A 38 -1.33 -8.45 9.50
CA ILE A 38 -2.49 -8.89 8.72
C ILE A 38 -3.80 -8.43 9.37
N GLY A 39 -3.83 -8.27 10.70
CA GLY A 39 -4.97 -7.73 11.42
C GLY A 39 -5.33 -6.29 11.02
N ALA A 40 -4.35 -5.47 10.68
CA ALA A 40 -4.60 -4.09 10.28
C ALA A 40 -5.55 -3.98 9.06
N PRO A 41 -5.29 -4.60 7.89
CA PRO A 41 -6.23 -4.55 6.77
C PRO A 41 -7.58 -5.23 7.07
N VAL A 42 -7.66 -6.18 8.00
CA VAL A 42 -8.95 -6.75 8.43
C VAL A 42 -9.78 -5.71 9.17
N VAL A 43 -9.16 -4.91 10.05
CA VAL A 43 -9.83 -3.79 10.73
C VAL A 43 -10.32 -2.75 9.73
N ASP A 44 -9.55 -2.45 8.68
CA ASP A 44 -9.97 -1.52 7.63
C ASP A 44 -11.18 -2.03 6.83
N VAL A 45 -11.24 -3.33 6.54
CA VAL A 45 -12.42 -3.94 5.90
C VAL A 45 -13.64 -3.85 6.81
N LEU A 46 -13.48 -4.07 8.13
CA LEU A 46 -14.55 -3.89 9.10
C LEU A 46 -15.00 -2.43 9.18
N LEU A 47 -14.06 -1.49 9.19
CA LEU A 47 -14.34 -0.07 9.14
C LEU A 47 -15.15 0.29 7.89
N LEU A 48 -14.75 -0.22 6.73
CA LEU A 48 -15.46 -0.01 5.47
C LEU A 48 -16.88 -0.57 5.52
N ALA A 49 -17.08 -1.73 6.14
CA ALA A 49 -18.41 -2.32 6.31
C ALA A 49 -19.30 -1.45 7.21
N LEU A 50 -18.76 -0.94 8.33
CA LEU A 50 -19.47 -0.02 9.23
C LEU A 50 -19.86 1.27 8.50
N VAL A 51 -18.95 1.81 7.70
CA VAL A 51 -19.19 2.98 6.86
C VAL A 51 -20.30 2.72 5.83
N ALA A 52 -20.29 1.55 5.17
CA ALA A 52 -21.33 1.18 4.24
C ALA A 52 -22.73 1.13 4.93
N VAL A 53 -22.79 0.62 6.15
CA VAL A 53 -24.03 0.60 6.95
C VAL A 53 -24.48 2.01 7.32
N ASP A 54 -23.57 2.91 7.69
CA ASP A 54 -23.87 4.32 7.98
C ASP A 54 -24.43 5.03 6.73
N LEU A 55 -23.78 4.84 5.60
CA LEU A 55 -24.22 5.41 4.32
C LEU A 55 -25.61 4.91 3.91
N LEU A 56 -25.91 3.62 4.13
CA LEU A 56 -27.25 3.06 3.90
C LEU A 56 -28.28 3.65 4.87
N GLY A 57 -27.87 3.97 6.11
CA GLY A 57 -28.70 4.65 7.12
C GLY A 57 -28.96 6.14 6.89
N GLY A 58 -28.47 6.71 5.78
CA GLY A 58 -28.67 8.12 5.43
C GLY A 58 -27.43 9.02 5.63
N GLY A 59 -26.31 8.48 6.05
CA GLY A 59 -25.02 9.17 6.16
C GLY A 59 -24.54 9.75 4.82
N GLN A 60 -23.61 10.69 4.86
CA GLN A 60 -22.96 11.25 3.67
C GLN A 60 -21.56 10.63 3.51
N ALA A 61 -21.22 10.26 2.28
CA ALA A 61 -19.86 9.86 1.97
C ALA A 61 -18.92 11.05 2.13
N SER A 62 -17.75 10.83 2.68
CA SER A 62 -16.71 11.83 2.88
C SER A 62 -15.40 11.39 2.23
N VAL A 63 -14.46 12.32 2.14
CA VAL A 63 -13.10 12.07 1.65
C VAL A 63 -12.42 10.93 2.42
N HIS A 64 -12.69 10.76 3.72
CA HIS A 64 -12.13 9.68 4.54
C HIS A 64 -12.49 8.29 4.02
N HIS A 65 -13.71 8.11 3.50
CA HIS A 65 -14.14 6.84 2.91
C HIS A 65 -13.38 6.52 1.60
N GLY A 66 -13.08 7.56 0.82
CA GLY A 66 -12.23 7.43 -0.36
C GLY A 66 -10.79 7.05 -0.02
N ILE A 67 -10.23 7.68 1.02
CA ILE A 67 -8.89 7.34 1.52
C ILE A 67 -8.83 5.91 2.04
N ALA A 68 -9.85 5.43 2.77
CA ALA A 68 -9.93 4.06 3.24
C ALA A 68 -9.93 3.05 2.08
N ALA A 69 -10.70 3.32 1.01
CA ALA A 69 -10.69 2.48 -0.19
C ALA A 69 -9.31 2.41 -0.86
N LEU A 70 -8.62 3.56 -0.98
CA LEU A 70 -7.24 3.62 -1.48
C LEU A 70 -6.30 2.80 -0.60
N TYR A 71 -6.39 2.98 0.72
CA TYR A 71 -5.55 2.28 1.68
C TYR A 71 -5.70 0.76 1.56
N ILE A 72 -6.93 0.25 1.47
CA ILE A 72 -7.19 -1.18 1.29
C ILE A 72 -6.56 -1.67 -0.02
N GLY A 73 -6.77 -0.95 -1.14
CA GLY A 73 -6.18 -1.28 -2.43
C GLY A 73 -4.65 -1.39 -2.36
N VAL A 74 -4.00 -0.40 -1.75
CA VAL A 74 -2.54 -0.37 -1.56
C VAL A 74 -2.09 -1.49 -0.62
N SER A 75 -2.79 -1.73 0.49
CA SER A 75 -2.45 -2.79 1.46
C SER A 75 -2.47 -4.17 0.82
N VAL A 76 -3.48 -4.47 0.00
CA VAL A 76 -3.57 -5.75 -0.70
C VAL A 76 -2.47 -5.89 -1.76
N ALA A 77 -2.23 -4.85 -2.56
CA ALA A 77 -1.28 -4.92 -3.67
C ALA A 77 0.20 -4.85 -3.22
N TYR A 78 0.49 -4.11 -2.16
CA TYR A 78 1.86 -3.81 -1.72
C TYR A 78 2.22 -4.37 -0.35
N GLY A 79 1.26 -4.80 0.48
CA GLY A 79 1.49 -5.15 1.88
C GLY A 79 2.59 -6.18 2.08
N HIS A 80 2.56 -7.31 1.35
CA HIS A 80 3.61 -8.33 1.43
C HIS A 80 5.00 -7.79 1.04
N ARG A 81 5.07 -6.93 0.02
CA ARG A 81 6.32 -6.34 -0.44
C ARG A 81 6.87 -5.32 0.53
N MET A 82 6.02 -4.51 1.17
CA MET A 82 6.44 -3.56 2.19
C MET A 82 7.04 -4.28 3.39
N ILE A 83 6.45 -5.40 3.82
CA ILE A 83 6.99 -6.23 4.89
C ILE A 83 8.35 -6.80 4.49
N ALA A 84 8.46 -7.41 3.32
CA ALA A 84 9.73 -7.97 2.83
C ALA A 84 10.84 -6.90 2.68
N TRP A 85 10.48 -5.71 2.22
CA TRP A 85 11.40 -4.59 2.11
C TRP A 85 11.87 -4.10 3.49
N ALA A 86 10.97 -4.01 4.45
CA ALA A 86 11.29 -3.63 5.83
C ALA A 86 12.20 -4.68 6.50
N ASP A 87 11.93 -5.98 6.30
CA ASP A 87 12.75 -7.07 6.84
C ASP A 87 14.19 -7.02 6.33
N VAL A 88 14.40 -6.86 5.03
CA VAL A 88 15.74 -6.78 4.45
C VAL A 88 16.52 -5.58 5.01
N ARG A 89 15.85 -4.43 5.17
CA ARG A 89 16.49 -3.24 5.74
C ARG A 89 16.78 -3.38 7.23
N PHE A 90 15.88 -3.99 7.97
CA PHE A 90 16.08 -4.26 9.38
C PHE A 90 17.26 -5.23 9.60
N GLN A 91 17.31 -6.34 8.84
CA GLN A 91 18.42 -7.30 8.89
C GLN A 91 19.75 -6.65 8.58
N HIS A 92 19.79 -5.78 7.55
CA HIS A 92 21.02 -5.06 7.20
C HIS A 92 21.47 -4.11 8.31
N ARG A 93 20.52 -3.37 8.94
CA ARG A 93 20.86 -2.34 9.93
C ARG A 93 21.19 -2.87 11.32
N PHE A 94 20.53 -3.95 11.74
CA PHE A 94 20.61 -4.43 13.12
C PHE A 94 21.26 -5.80 13.27
N ASN A 95 21.24 -6.63 12.24
CA ASN A 95 21.75 -8.01 12.29
C ASN A 95 22.94 -8.25 11.37
N GLY A 96 23.59 -7.19 10.84
CA GLY A 96 24.76 -7.34 9.97
C GLY A 96 24.49 -8.05 8.63
N GLY A 97 23.24 -8.15 8.21
CA GLY A 97 22.88 -8.75 6.94
C GLY A 97 23.44 -8.01 5.72
N PRO A 98 23.52 -8.65 4.54
CA PRO A 98 24.07 -8.04 3.35
C PRO A 98 23.28 -6.80 2.92
N ALA A 99 23.98 -5.78 2.40
CA ALA A 99 23.34 -4.59 1.89
C ALA A 99 22.35 -4.91 0.74
N PRO A 100 21.14 -4.32 0.72
CA PRO A 100 20.19 -4.55 -0.36
C PRO A 100 20.76 -4.12 -1.71
N LYS A 101 20.88 -5.05 -2.64
CA LYS A 101 21.38 -4.76 -3.99
C LYS A 101 20.31 -4.02 -4.79
N ALA A 102 20.64 -2.83 -5.30
CA ALA A 102 19.77 -2.09 -6.20
C ALA A 102 19.81 -2.73 -7.59
N PRO A 103 18.67 -3.10 -8.19
CA PRO A 103 18.64 -3.61 -9.56
C PRO A 103 19.07 -2.53 -10.56
N THR A 104 19.72 -2.94 -11.65
CA THR A 104 20.19 -2.07 -12.73
C THR A 104 19.84 -2.66 -14.09
N GLY A 105 19.89 -1.87 -15.16
CA GLY A 105 19.59 -2.32 -16.52
C GLY A 105 18.17 -2.91 -16.64
N TRP A 106 18.04 -4.00 -17.38
CA TRP A 106 16.77 -4.67 -17.62
C TRP A 106 16.07 -5.16 -16.35
N ALA A 107 16.82 -5.55 -15.31
CA ALA A 107 16.25 -5.95 -14.03
C ALA A 107 15.51 -4.79 -13.35
N TYR A 108 16.00 -3.55 -13.51
CA TYR A 108 15.32 -2.35 -13.02
C TYR A 108 14.04 -2.06 -13.82
N THR A 109 14.10 -2.14 -15.16
CA THR A 109 12.94 -1.95 -16.03
C THR A 109 11.84 -2.98 -15.73
N ALA A 110 12.20 -4.27 -15.58
CA ALA A 110 11.25 -5.32 -15.21
C ALA A 110 10.63 -5.06 -13.82
N LYS A 111 11.41 -4.51 -12.88
CA LYS A 111 10.88 -4.08 -11.59
C LYS A 111 9.85 -2.97 -11.75
N CYS A 112 10.12 -1.94 -12.57
CA CYS A 112 9.18 -0.84 -12.81
C CYS A 112 7.85 -1.34 -13.39
N TRP A 113 7.87 -2.24 -14.37
CA TRP A 113 6.64 -2.84 -14.91
C TRP A 113 5.86 -3.70 -13.91
N LYS A 114 6.57 -4.41 -13.01
CA LYS A 114 5.91 -5.11 -11.90
C LYS A 114 5.29 -4.12 -10.90
N ASP A 115 5.87 -2.95 -10.72
CA ASP A 115 5.32 -1.89 -9.87
C ASP A 115 4.07 -1.29 -10.51
N VAL A 116 4.07 -1.01 -11.84
CA VAL A 116 2.88 -0.62 -12.62
C VAL A 116 1.74 -1.63 -12.43
N ALA A 117 2.03 -2.93 -12.59
CA ALA A 117 0.99 -3.96 -12.42
C ALA A 117 0.39 -3.96 -11.00
N ARG A 118 1.20 -3.72 -9.97
CA ARG A 118 0.73 -3.62 -8.57
C ARG A 118 -0.08 -2.35 -8.33
N THR A 119 0.40 -1.21 -8.84
CA THR A 119 -0.35 0.06 -8.75
C THR A 119 -1.69 -0.04 -9.47
N ALA A 120 -1.71 -0.66 -10.66
CA ALA A 120 -2.96 -0.93 -11.39
C ALA A 120 -3.90 -1.85 -10.58
N LEU A 121 -3.38 -2.91 -9.96
CA LEU A 121 -4.17 -3.78 -9.08
C LEU A 121 -4.73 -3.00 -7.88
N ALA A 122 -3.91 -2.18 -7.22
CA ALA A 122 -4.37 -1.33 -6.12
C ALA A 122 -5.48 -0.38 -6.56
N ALA A 123 -5.30 0.25 -7.72
CA ALA A 123 -6.28 1.17 -8.29
C ALA A 123 -7.60 0.47 -8.66
N VAL A 124 -7.54 -0.74 -9.23
CA VAL A 124 -8.73 -1.54 -9.56
C VAL A 124 -9.49 -1.95 -8.30
N ILE A 125 -8.79 -2.38 -7.23
CA ILE A 125 -9.43 -2.73 -5.96
C ILE A 125 -10.09 -1.48 -5.35
N ALA A 126 -9.36 -0.36 -5.26
CA ALA A 126 -9.90 0.88 -4.72
C ALA A 126 -11.09 1.39 -5.53
N ALA A 127 -11.00 1.40 -6.86
CA ALA A 127 -12.10 1.79 -7.75
C ALA A 127 -13.32 0.87 -7.59
N GLY A 128 -13.09 -0.43 -7.44
CA GLY A 128 -14.15 -1.41 -7.19
C GLY A 128 -14.90 -1.13 -5.87
N ILE A 129 -14.17 -0.83 -4.79
CA ILE A 129 -14.74 -0.45 -3.49
C ILE A 129 -15.54 0.84 -3.62
N LEU A 130 -14.98 1.88 -4.24
CA LEU A 130 -15.65 3.16 -4.44
C LEU A 130 -16.93 2.99 -5.28
N ALA A 131 -16.85 2.24 -6.38
CA ALA A 131 -18.01 1.96 -7.23
C ALA A 131 -19.09 1.18 -6.48
N ALA A 132 -18.73 0.20 -5.66
CA ALA A 132 -19.65 -0.54 -4.82
C ALA A 132 -20.37 0.38 -3.82
N LEU A 133 -19.64 1.27 -3.13
CA LEU A 133 -20.22 2.25 -2.20
C LEU A 133 -21.17 3.21 -2.92
N ILE A 134 -20.79 3.73 -4.09
CA ILE A 134 -21.63 4.61 -4.90
C ILE A 134 -22.91 3.90 -5.33
N ALA A 135 -22.80 2.65 -5.78
CA ALA A 135 -23.96 1.85 -6.20
C ALA A 135 -24.88 1.51 -5.02
N LEU A 136 -24.34 1.19 -3.85
CA LEU A 136 -25.12 0.90 -2.64
C LEU A 136 -25.91 2.12 -2.15
N VAL A 137 -25.31 3.31 -2.17
CA VAL A 137 -25.95 4.56 -1.72
C VAL A 137 -26.96 5.07 -2.74
N ASN A 138 -26.71 4.84 -4.02
CA ASN A 138 -27.55 5.25 -5.17
C ASN A 138 -28.05 6.70 -5.09
N SER A 139 -27.21 7.60 -4.62
CA SER A 139 -27.50 9.03 -4.48
C SER A 139 -26.26 9.86 -4.83
N PRO A 140 -26.23 10.46 -6.05
CA PRO A 140 -25.07 11.23 -6.51
C PRO A 140 -24.69 12.39 -5.57
N ALA A 141 -25.67 13.06 -4.99
CA ALA A 141 -25.43 14.17 -4.06
C ALA A 141 -24.70 13.74 -2.78
N ARG A 142 -24.88 12.49 -2.35
CA ARG A 142 -24.28 11.93 -1.13
C ARG A 142 -22.94 11.24 -1.37
N THR A 143 -22.59 10.94 -2.63
CA THR A 143 -21.37 10.21 -3.02
C THR A 143 -20.42 11.05 -3.88
N GLN A 144 -20.67 12.36 -3.99
CA GLN A 144 -19.88 13.24 -4.84
C GLN A 144 -18.38 13.21 -4.47
N ASP A 145 -18.04 13.19 -3.19
CA ASP A 145 -16.66 13.14 -2.71
C ASP A 145 -15.92 11.88 -3.18
N LEU A 146 -16.64 10.74 -3.33
CA LEU A 146 -16.04 9.49 -3.78
C LEU A 146 -15.70 9.52 -5.27
N THR A 147 -16.49 10.22 -6.08
CA THR A 147 -16.24 10.29 -7.53
C THR A 147 -14.95 11.02 -7.87
N GLY A 148 -14.51 11.96 -7.02
CA GLY A 148 -13.25 12.68 -7.17
C GLY A 148 -12.00 11.82 -7.06
N PHE A 149 -12.10 10.60 -6.52
CA PHE A 149 -10.96 9.68 -6.41
C PHE A 149 -10.62 8.94 -7.71
N PHE A 150 -11.57 8.74 -8.63
CA PHE A 150 -11.31 8.03 -9.89
C PHE A 150 -10.26 8.72 -10.77
N PRO A 151 -10.31 10.04 -10.99
CA PRO A 151 -9.24 10.74 -11.70
C PRO A 151 -7.88 10.62 -11.03
N ILE A 152 -7.83 10.63 -9.69
CA ILE A 152 -6.59 10.48 -8.92
C ILE A 152 -5.99 9.09 -9.14
N LEU A 153 -6.81 8.02 -9.07
CA LEU A 153 -6.38 6.65 -9.36
C LEU A 153 -5.81 6.54 -10.79
N GLY A 154 -6.52 7.10 -11.77
CA GLY A 154 -6.07 7.13 -13.17
C GLY A 154 -4.75 7.86 -13.34
N LEU A 155 -4.60 9.01 -12.69
CA LEU A 155 -3.38 9.81 -12.74
C LEU A 155 -2.18 9.06 -12.15
N VAL A 156 -2.34 8.42 -11.00
CA VAL A 156 -1.27 7.64 -10.36
C VAL A 156 -0.80 6.50 -11.26
N VAL A 157 -1.73 5.75 -11.86
CA VAL A 157 -1.39 4.67 -12.79
C VAL A 157 -0.70 5.22 -14.04
N ALA A 158 -1.17 6.34 -14.59
CA ALA A 158 -0.55 7.00 -15.75
C ALA A 158 0.89 7.43 -15.46
N ILE A 159 1.14 8.04 -14.31
CA ILE A 159 2.49 8.43 -13.88
C ILE A 159 3.41 7.20 -13.79
N GLU A 160 2.96 6.12 -13.20
CA GLU A 160 3.74 4.88 -13.09
C GLU A 160 4.05 4.27 -14.46
N ILE A 161 3.09 4.29 -15.40
CA ILE A 161 3.30 3.81 -16.77
C ILE A 161 4.35 4.68 -17.48
N VAL A 162 4.24 6.01 -17.42
CA VAL A 162 5.22 6.94 -18.01
C VAL A 162 6.61 6.70 -17.41
N TRP A 163 6.67 6.48 -16.09
CA TRP A 163 7.92 6.17 -15.41
C TRP A 163 8.54 4.86 -15.90
N ALA A 164 7.76 3.79 -15.98
CA ALA A 164 8.24 2.49 -16.47
C ALA A 164 8.65 2.56 -17.96
N ALA A 165 7.88 3.25 -18.78
CA ALA A 165 8.19 3.46 -20.20
C ALA A 165 9.50 4.23 -20.37
N SER A 166 9.76 5.26 -19.56
CA SER A 166 11.02 6.02 -19.63
C SER A 166 12.24 5.13 -19.38
N TYR A 167 12.16 4.18 -18.44
CA TYR A 167 13.25 3.22 -18.17
C TYR A 167 13.30 2.06 -19.18
N THR A 168 12.27 1.89 -19.99
CA THR A 168 12.33 0.97 -21.14
C THR A 168 13.15 1.59 -22.29
N VAL A 169 12.99 2.88 -22.51
CA VAL A 169 13.73 3.64 -23.54
C VAL A 169 15.16 3.97 -23.09
N TRP A 170 15.32 4.37 -21.81
CA TRP A 170 16.62 4.70 -21.22
C TRP A 170 16.91 3.83 -19.99
N PRO A 171 17.42 2.59 -20.19
CA PRO A 171 17.71 1.69 -19.08
C PRO A 171 18.72 2.29 -18.11
N LYS A 172 18.47 2.12 -16.81
CA LYS A 172 19.34 2.63 -15.75
C LYS A 172 20.71 2.00 -15.83
N LYS A 173 21.75 2.80 -16.14
CA LYS A 173 23.14 2.33 -16.20
C LYS A 173 23.58 1.81 -14.84
N GLY A 174 24.20 0.63 -14.80
CA GLY A 174 24.86 0.12 -13.60
C GLY A 174 26.02 1.05 -13.22
N ARG A 175 26.25 1.27 -11.93
CA ARG A 175 27.51 1.89 -11.48
C ARG A 175 28.67 0.93 -11.83
N ALA A 176 29.23 1.07 -13.00
CA ALA A 176 30.54 0.51 -13.35
C ALA A 176 31.57 1.37 -12.59
N GLY A 177 32.04 0.94 -11.44
CA GLY A 177 33.06 1.76 -10.77
C GLY A 177 33.59 1.33 -9.41
N SER A 178 33.19 0.20 -8.82
CA SER A 178 33.78 -0.18 -7.52
C SER A 178 34.57 -1.51 -7.53
N TYR A 179 34.66 -2.20 -8.66
CA TYR A 179 35.42 -3.44 -8.73
C TYR A 179 36.87 -3.28 -9.19
N ARG A 180 37.27 -2.10 -9.69
CA ARG A 180 38.67 -1.87 -10.11
C ARG A 180 39.64 -1.43 -9.01
N ALA A 181 39.14 -1.12 -7.82
CA ALA A 181 39.97 -0.71 -6.69
C ALA A 181 40.40 -1.83 -5.75
N ALA A 182 39.90 -3.07 -5.93
CA ALA A 182 40.24 -4.21 -5.07
C ALA A 182 41.22 -5.23 -5.68
N GLU A 183 41.65 -5.04 -6.93
CA GLU A 183 42.64 -5.94 -7.59
C GLU A 183 44.04 -5.31 -7.74
N GLY A 184 44.31 -4.22 -7.03
CA GLY A 184 45.55 -3.50 -7.12
C GLY A 184 46.32 -3.38 -5.82
N TYR A 185 46.42 -4.47 -5.00
CA TYR A 185 47.45 -4.61 -3.95
C TYR A 185 47.78 -6.09 -3.80
#